data_2524cf0f8ffcfca44e9eabd366a79afa
#
_entry.id   2524cf0f8ffcfca44e9eabd366a79afa
#
_cell.length_a   1.000
_cell.length_b   1.000
_cell.length_c   1.000
_cell.angle_alpha   90.00
_cell.angle_beta   90.00
_cell.angle_gamma   90.00
#
_symmetry.space_group_name_H-M   'P 1'
#
loop_
_entity.id
_entity.type
_entity.pdbx_description
1 polymer ?
#
loop_
_entity_poly.entity_id
_entity_poly.type
_entity_poly.pdbx_seq_one_letter_code
_entity_poly.pdbx_strand_id
1 'polypeptide(L)'
;MATLPVADPEMPEHGQGHCAAIYNAALLLELAGPYSLSLRQLELAWRWARLWAPLVGIDALAAGDGAPRFVVDLLRDGGLQPHDATADGPTLRRLDTSRLTLRLRQAHQGLKARLSPVDAGLGEGCSASQCVHLLALLFRPWSQTPALRRFRRHPGKGRLRLCVGWEALHYFVAGREFVQPDNVRVYSRQEFDSLFIFRHQVDPSQPLAVASARLAFAADTWRVANESAAGYRLRRDGAGQRLQQGQLVGVAGEEAEQFMLGQANWVMQERDGAEAGGLVAGISLLAGLPQAVAVRHHGADHSPSEPYVRAFLLPPVPSLEQGASLILPLGWYGARRQVEIHSDGTWLVQLEELLQGGADFERVSFSVCG
;
A
#
# COMPACT_ATOMS: atom_id res chain seq x y z
N MET A 1 22.88 34.76 9.90
CA MET A 1 21.74 34.98 9.01
C MET A 1 21.53 33.67 8.22
N ALA A 2 20.38 33.03 8.38
CA ALA A 2 20.06 31.87 7.55
C ALA A 2 19.66 32.36 6.16
N THR A 3 20.39 31.94 5.14
CA THR A 3 20.14 32.32 3.76
C THR A 3 19.59 31.11 3.00
N LEU A 4 18.64 31.35 2.11
CA LEU A 4 18.23 30.34 1.14
C LEU A 4 19.41 29.93 0.27
N PRO A 5 19.44 28.66 -0.19
CA PRO A 5 20.41 28.22 -1.19
C PRO A 5 20.36 29.17 -2.40
N VAL A 6 21.50 29.76 -2.74
CA VAL A 6 21.60 30.74 -3.83
C VAL A 6 21.61 29.98 -5.17
N ALA A 7 20.91 30.55 -6.15
CA ALA A 7 20.98 30.06 -7.52
C ALA A 7 22.43 30.18 -8.03
N ASP A 8 22.91 29.16 -8.72
CA ASP A 8 24.21 29.18 -9.37
C ASP A 8 24.16 30.18 -10.54
N PRO A 9 24.91 31.28 -10.51
CA PRO A 9 24.88 32.29 -11.56
C PRO A 9 25.44 31.77 -12.89
N GLU A 10 26.24 30.69 -12.88
CA GLU A 10 26.80 30.11 -14.11
C GLU A 10 25.83 29.17 -14.83
N MET A 11 24.68 28.80 -14.22
CA MET A 11 23.69 27.91 -14.81
C MET A 11 22.25 28.45 -14.72
N PRO A 12 21.98 29.71 -15.10
CA PRO A 12 20.67 30.32 -14.91
C PRO A 12 19.56 29.68 -15.77
N GLU A 13 19.94 29.07 -16.89
CA GLU A 13 19.00 28.49 -17.85
C GLU A 13 18.58 27.04 -17.49
N HIS A 14 19.34 26.40 -16.67
CA HIS A 14 19.12 25.02 -16.24
C HIS A 14 18.59 24.94 -14.80
N GLY A 15 17.44 25.55 -14.53
CA GLY A 15 16.84 25.64 -13.19
C GLY A 15 16.85 24.37 -12.34
N GLN A 16 17.21 23.24 -12.91
CA GLN A 16 17.38 21.96 -12.22
C GLN A 16 18.76 21.79 -11.54
N GLY A 17 19.74 22.58 -11.90
CA GLY A 17 21.13 22.51 -11.36
C GLY A 17 21.40 23.40 -10.16
N HIS A 18 20.48 24.31 -9.82
CA HIS A 18 20.65 25.22 -8.69
C HIS A 18 20.52 24.51 -7.34
N CYS A 19 21.29 24.91 -6.35
CA CYS A 19 21.14 24.40 -4.97
C CYS A 19 19.68 24.55 -4.48
N ALA A 20 19.02 25.67 -4.76
CA ALA A 20 17.62 25.88 -4.43
C ALA A 20 16.68 24.86 -5.11
N ALA A 21 16.92 24.55 -6.39
CA ALA A 21 16.13 23.55 -7.10
C ALA A 21 16.33 22.14 -6.55
N ILE A 22 17.56 21.75 -6.20
CA ILE A 22 17.83 20.46 -5.58
C ILE A 22 17.18 20.38 -4.20
N TYR A 23 17.25 21.44 -3.43
CA TYR A 23 16.59 21.53 -2.13
C TYR A 23 15.07 21.43 -2.26
N ASN A 24 14.45 22.17 -3.18
CA ASN A 24 13.03 22.08 -3.47
C ASN A 24 12.63 20.67 -3.91
N ALA A 25 13.45 20.00 -4.72
CA ALA A 25 13.20 18.61 -5.13
C ALA A 25 13.23 17.65 -3.93
N ALA A 26 14.16 17.85 -2.99
CA ALA A 26 14.22 17.07 -1.75
C ALA A 26 12.97 17.27 -0.87
N LEU A 27 12.52 18.51 -0.71
CA LEU A 27 11.28 18.83 0.02
C LEU A 27 10.04 18.24 -0.65
N LEU A 28 9.96 18.26 -1.99
CA LEU A 28 8.88 17.61 -2.73
C LEU A 28 8.90 16.09 -2.54
N LEU A 29 10.09 15.48 -2.53
CA LEU A 29 10.19 14.05 -2.27
C LEU A 29 9.75 13.68 -0.87
N GLU A 30 10.09 14.50 0.12
CA GLU A 30 9.62 14.33 1.49
C GLU A 30 8.09 14.41 1.58
N LEU A 31 7.47 15.41 0.93
CA LEU A 31 6.01 15.52 0.83
C LEU A 31 5.37 14.31 0.15
N ALA A 32 6.02 13.74 -0.86
CA ALA A 32 5.54 12.54 -1.53
C ALA A 32 5.43 11.32 -0.60
N GLY A 33 6.11 11.32 0.53
CA GLY A 33 6.14 10.20 1.47
C GLY A 33 6.89 9.01 0.89
N PRO A 34 8.22 9.06 0.74
CA PRO A 34 9.02 8.09 -0.02
C PRO A 34 8.83 6.63 0.44
N TYR A 35 8.56 6.43 1.72
CA TYR A 35 8.30 5.09 2.28
C TYR A 35 6.93 4.51 1.92
N SER A 36 6.04 5.32 1.32
CA SER A 36 4.72 4.90 0.83
C SER A 36 4.71 4.61 -0.67
N LEU A 37 5.84 4.75 -1.34
CA LEU A 37 5.99 4.56 -2.78
C LEU A 37 6.76 3.27 -3.07
N SER A 38 6.37 2.55 -4.12
CA SER A 38 7.20 1.47 -4.65
C SER A 38 8.49 2.06 -5.24
N LEU A 39 9.54 1.24 -5.40
CA LEU A 39 10.82 1.71 -5.95
C LEU A 39 10.64 2.44 -7.29
N ARG A 40 9.79 1.90 -8.17
CA ARG A 40 9.50 2.52 -9.47
C ARG A 40 8.76 3.85 -9.35
N GLN A 41 7.79 3.94 -8.44
CA GLN A 41 7.09 5.20 -8.16
C GLN A 41 8.03 6.22 -7.54
N LEU A 42 8.94 5.81 -6.67
CA LEU A 42 9.94 6.66 -6.05
C LEU A 42 10.91 7.26 -7.09
N GLU A 43 11.39 6.45 -8.02
CA GLU A 43 12.21 6.90 -9.16
C GLU A 43 11.50 7.98 -9.98
N LEU A 44 10.24 7.73 -10.37
CA LEU A 44 9.44 8.67 -11.14
C LEU A 44 9.14 9.94 -10.34
N ALA A 45 8.75 9.81 -9.07
CA ALA A 45 8.50 10.93 -8.18
C ALA A 45 9.74 11.81 -8.01
N TRP A 46 10.93 11.22 -7.85
CA TRP A 46 12.19 11.95 -7.79
C TRP A 46 12.49 12.68 -9.11
N ARG A 47 12.30 12.01 -10.25
CA ARG A 47 12.47 12.65 -11.56
C ARG A 47 11.55 13.84 -11.74
N TRP A 48 10.26 13.70 -11.38
CA TRP A 48 9.29 14.80 -11.46
C TRP A 48 9.56 15.90 -10.44
N ALA A 49 10.00 15.55 -9.24
CA ALA A 49 10.41 16.52 -8.23
C ALA A 49 11.55 17.40 -8.74
N ARG A 50 12.57 16.82 -9.38
CA ARG A 50 13.66 17.57 -10.01
C ARG A 50 13.19 18.41 -11.19
N LEU A 51 12.36 17.84 -12.05
CA LEU A 51 11.84 18.53 -13.25
C LEU A 51 11.02 19.77 -12.86
N TRP A 52 10.23 19.68 -11.80
CA TRP A 52 9.31 20.72 -11.40
C TRP A 52 9.78 21.54 -10.19
N ALA A 53 10.94 21.27 -9.64
CA ALA A 53 11.53 22.04 -8.56
C ALA A 53 11.57 23.57 -8.83
N PRO A 54 11.82 24.05 -10.06
CA PRO A 54 11.77 25.50 -10.37
C PRO A 54 10.37 26.13 -10.25
N LEU A 55 9.30 25.32 -10.17
CA LEU A 55 7.93 25.79 -9.97
C LEU A 55 7.58 25.95 -8.48
N VAL A 56 8.51 25.64 -7.59
CA VAL A 56 8.32 25.69 -6.13
C VAL A 56 9.07 26.89 -5.58
N GLY A 57 8.37 27.71 -4.79
CA GLY A 57 8.95 28.83 -4.05
C GLY A 57 9.21 28.49 -2.59
N ILE A 58 10.26 29.09 -2.04
CA ILE A 58 10.53 29.08 -0.60
C ILE A 58 10.54 30.54 -0.14
N ASP A 59 9.43 30.97 0.48
CA ASP A 59 9.17 32.36 0.80
C ASP A 59 9.24 32.61 2.30
N ALA A 60 9.58 33.84 2.69
CA ALA A 60 9.45 34.26 4.07
C ALA A 60 7.98 34.20 4.50
N LEU A 61 7.73 33.89 5.78
CA LEU A 61 6.41 34.04 6.34
C LEU A 61 6.10 35.53 6.48
N ALA A 62 5.09 36.01 5.75
CA ALA A 62 4.61 37.39 5.88
C ALA A 62 3.44 37.44 6.84
N ALA A 63 3.42 38.45 7.68
CA ALA A 63 2.27 38.73 8.56
C ALA A 63 1.03 39.01 7.69
N GLY A 64 -0.01 38.19 7.81
CA GLY A 64 -1.26 38.33 7.07
C GLY A 64 -1.45 37.30 5.92
N ASP A 65 -0.43 36.56 5.56
CA ASP A 65 -0.61 35.37 4.73
C ASP A 65 -1.37 34.29 5.52
N GLY A 66 -2.34 33.65 4.90
CA GLY A 66 -3.03 32.51 5.51
C GLY A 66 -1.99 31.49 6.00
N ALA A 67 -2.21 30.93 7.18
CA ALA A 67 -1.26 30.02 7.82
C ALA A 67 -0.84 28.90 6.82
N PRO A 68 0.45 28.79 6.46
CA PRO A 68 0.93 27.74 5.58
C PRO A 68 0.76 26.40 6.26
N ARG A 69 0.59 25.34 5.48
CA ARG A 69 0.45 24.01 6.05
C ARG A 69 1.77 23.43 6.55
N PHE A 70 2.83 23.71 5.81
CA PHE A 70 4.18 23.25 6.12
C PHE A 70 5.16 24.42 6.04
N VAL A 71 6.12 24.36 6.91
CA VAL A 71 7.26 25.29 6.98
C VAL A 71 8.56 24.49 7.04
N VAL A 72 9.63 25.12 6.61
CA VAL A 72 10.99 24.65 6.82
C VAL A 72 11.75 25.68 7.64
N ASP A 73 12.51 25.23 8.62
CA ASP A 73 13.41 26.07 9.40
C ASP A 73 14.82 25.96 8.84
N LEU A 74 15.32 27.04 8.24
CA LEU A 74 16.64 27.04 7.59
C LEU A 74 17.83 26.92 8.57
N LEU A 75 17.59 27.00 9.88
CA LEU A 75 18.62 26.79 10.91
C LEU A 75 18.65 25.36 11.46
N ARG A 76 17.67 24.55 11.11
CA ARG A 76 17.61 23.17 11.58
C ARG A 76 17.98 22.22 10.47
N ASP A 77 18.76 21.20 10.80
CA ASP A 77 18.97 20.04 9.93
C ASP A 77 17.70 19.16 10.00
N GLY A 78 16.73 19.50 9.17
CA GLY A 78 15.43 18.83 9.15
C GLY A 78 14.61 19.23 7.94
N GLY A 79 13.59 18.44 7.68
CA GLY A 79 12.67 18.65 6.56
C GLY A 79 11.48 19.55 6.91
N LEU A 80 10.41 19.38 6.15
CA LEU A 80 9.16 20.10 6.31
C LEU A 80 8.45 19.73 7.62
N GLN A 81 8.04 20.74 8.36
CA GLN A 81 7.29 20.59 9.59
C GLN A 81 5.88 21.16 9.42
N PRO A 82 4.87 20.56 10.05
CA PRO A 82 3.56 21.20 10.13
C PRO A 82 3.71 22.56 10.78
N HIS A 83 3.13 23.59 10.16
CA HIS A 83 3.14 24.91 10.75
C HIS A 83 2.26 24.92 12.00
N ASP A 84 2.85 25.34 13.13
CA ASP A 84 2.12 25.69 14.32
C ASP A 84 1.91 27.22 14.28
N ALA A 85 0.67 27.68 14.39
CA ALA A 85 0.34 29.10 14.34
C ALA A 85 1.02 29.95 15.46
N THR A 86 1.57 29.26 16.45
CA THR A 86 2.36 29.88 17.52
C THR A 86 3.85 29.96 17.25
N ALA A 87 4.33 29.23 16.22
CA ALA A 87 5.73 29.24 15.84
C ALA A 87 6.00 30.38 14.86
N ASP A 88 6.59 31.42 15.33
CA ASP A 88 7.04 32.56 14.53
C ASP A 88 8.57 32.66 14.62
N GLY A 89 9.24 32.95 13.51
CA GLY A 89 10.69 33.08 13.50
C GLY A 89 11.23 33.53 12.15
N PRO A 90 12.30 34.35 12.17
CA PRO A 90 12.88 34.94 10.95
C PRO A 90 13.51 33.89 10.03
N THR A 91 13.70 32.66 10.48
CA THR A 91 14.31 31.55 9.74
C THR A 91 13.28 30.60 9.14
N LEU A 92 12.02 30.71 9.55
CA LEU A 92 10.93 29.92 8.99
C LEU A 92 10.59 30.38 7.58
N ARG A 93 10.42 29.40 6.70
CA ARG A 93 10.02 29.62 5.32
C ARG A 93 8.83 28.73 4.97
N ARG A 94 7.89 29.28 4.21
CA ARG A 94 6.79 28.52 3.64
C ARG A 94 7.21 27.91 2.30
N LEU A 95 6.69 26.76 2.00
CA LEU A 95 6.83 26.14 0.70
C LEU A 95 5.61 26.55 -0.17
N ASP A 96 5.83 27.34 -1.21
CA ASP A 96 4.78 27.66 -2.19
C ASP A 96 4.79 26.67 -3.36
N THR A 97 3.71 25.92 -3.49
CA THR A 97 3.51 24.92 -4.55
C THR A 97 2.37 25.28 -5.50
N SER A 98 1.95 26.55 -5.53
CA SER A 98 0.80 26.99 -6.32
C SER A 98 1.03 26.76 -7.83
N ARG A 99 2.20 27.13 -8.34
CA ARG A 99 2.60 26.92 -9.74
C ARG A 99 2.72 25.43 -10.09
N LEU A 100 3.26 24.64 -9.17
CA LEU A 100 3.33 23.18 -9.28
C LEU A 100 1.93 22.57 -9.36
N THR A 101 1.01 23.04 -8.53
CA THR A 101 -0.38 22.56 -8.54
C THR A 101 -1.07 22.77 -9.89
N LEU A 102 -0.84 23.91 -10.52
CA LEU A 102 -1.32 24.18 -11.87
C LEU A 102 -0.72 23.18 -12.88
N ARG A 103 0.58 22.96 -12.79
CA ARG A 103 1.30 22.03 -13.69
C ARG A 103 0.79 20.58 -13.54
N LEU A 104 0.56 20.13 -12.32
CA LEU A 104 -0.01 18.81 -12.05
C LEU A 104 -1.40 18.64 -12.69
N ARG A 105 -2.26 19.65 -12.59
CA ARG A 105 -3.58 19.65 -13.23
C ARG A 105 -3.47 19.58 -14.74
N GLN A 106 -2.59 20.36 -15.34
CA GLN A 106 -2.35 20.35 -16.78
C GLN A 106 -1.86 18.98 -17.26
N ALA A 107 -0.88 18.38 -16.58
CA ALA A 107 -0.37 17.06 -16.92
C ALA A 107 -1.48 15.99 -16.83
N HIS A 108 -2.30 16.04 -15.78
CA HIS A 108 -3.41 15.11 -15.61
C HIS A 108 -4.48 15.29 -16.72
N GLN A 109 -4.82 16.54 -17.07
CA GLN A 109 -5.75 16.83 -18.16
C GLN A 109 -5.20 16.36 -19.52
N GLY A 110 -3.90 16.56 -19.77
CA GLY A 110 -3.24 16.07 -20.99
C GLY A 110 -3.35 14.55 -21.13
N LEU A 111 -3.08 13.80 -20.06
CA LEU A 111 -3.24 12.32 -20.08
C LEU A 111 -4.70 11.90 -20.28
N LYS A 112 -5.66 12.61 -19.70
CA LYS A 112 -7.10 12.37 -19.97
C LYS A 112 -7.48 12.64 -21.43
N ALA A 113 -6.85 13.63 -22.06
CA ALA A 113 -6.99 13.93 -23.48
C ALA A 113 -6.17 12.98 -24.38
N ARG A 114 -5.64 11.88 -23.84
CA ARG A 114 -4.83 10.86 -24.51
C ARG A 114 -3.50 11.34 -25.09
N LEU A 115 -2.93 12.42 -24.55
CA LEU A 115 -1.55 12.79 -24.85
C LEU A 115 -0.60 11.70 -24.31
N SER A 116 0.53 11.53 -24.99
CA SER A 116 1.59 10.68 -24.45
C SER A 116 2.16 11.27 -23.14
N PRO A 117 2.78 10.48 -22.28
CA PRO A 117 3.46 11.01 -21.09
C PRO A 117 4.51 12.08 -21.43
N VAL A 118 5.21 11.94 -22.55
CA VAL A 118 6.19 12.92 -23.04
C VAL A 118 5.51 14.24 -23.42
N ASP A 119 4.44 14.19 -24.20
CA ASP A 119 3.69 15.39 -24.62
C ASP A 119 2.99 16.06 -23.42
N ALA A 120 2.59 15.29 -22.42
CA ALA A 120 2.09 15.82 -21.16
C ALA A 120 3.21 16.38 -20.25
N GLY A 121 4.48 16.29 -20.67
CA GLY A 121 5.66 16.78 -19.96
C GLY A 121 6.02 15.97 -18.71
N LEU A 122 5.78 14.66 -18.74
CA LEU A 122 6.09 13.72 -17.66
C LEU A 122 7.36 12.91 -17.96
N GLY A 123 7.91 13.09 -19.19
CA GLY A 123 9.12 12.40 -19.64
C GLY A 123 8.87 10.97 -20.09
N GLU A 124 9.96 10.31 -20.46
CA GLU A 124 9.95 8.94 -20.95
C GLU A 124 9.95 7.90 -19.82
N GLY A 125 9.70 6.64 -20.17
CA GLY A 125 9.90 5.49 -19.29
C GLY A 125 8.76 5.19 -18.32
N CYS A 126 7.56 5.78 -18.55
CA CYS A 126 6.33 5.38 -17.86
C CYS A 126 5.16 5.25 -18.84
N SER A 127 4.24 4.33 -18.58
CA SER A 127 2.99 4.26 -19.32
C SER A 127 2.02 5.34 -18.84
N ALA A 128 1.04 5.70 -19.69
CA ALA A 128 0.02 6.67 -19.32
C ALA A 128 -0.74 6.29 -18.05
N SER A 129 -1.06 5.01 -17.87
CA SER A 129 -1.74 4.50 -16.67
C SER A 129 -0.90 4.65 -15.42
N GLN A 130 0.39 4.33 -15.47
CA GLN A 130 1.33 4.53 -14.36
C GLN A 130 1.45 6.00 -13.99
N CYS A 131 1.53 6.87 -14.99
CA CYS A 131 1.60 8.32 -14.78
C CYS A 131 0.32 8.86 -14.14
N VAL A 132 -0.87 8.46 -14.62
CA VAL A 132 -2.15 8.86 -14.01
C VAL A 132 -2.22 8.43 -12.55
N HIS A 133 -1.86 7.18 -12.27
CA HIS A 133 -1.87 6.65 -10.91
C HIS A 133 -0.91 7.43 -9.99
N LEU A 134 0.33 7.64 -10.42
CA LEU A 134 1.32 8.37 -9.64
C LEU A 134 0.94 9.85 -9.46
N LEU A 135 0.41 10.52 -10.50
CA LEU A 135 -0.10 11.88 -10.37
C LEU A 135 -1.22 11.98 -9.32
N ALA A 136 -2.14 11.00 -9.31
CA ALA A 136 -3.20 10.95 -8.29
C ALA A 136 -2.64 10.83 -6.87
N LEU A 137 -1.61 10.00 -6.66
CA LEU A 137 -0.92 9.86 -5.38
C LEU A 137 -0.21 11.15 -4.96
N LEU A 138 0.50 11.80 -5.89
CA LEU A 138 1.33 12.97 -5.61
C LEU A 138 0.53 14.29 -5.56
N PHE A 139 -0.65 14.34 -6.18
CA PHE A 139 -1.42 15.58 -6.29
C PHE A 139 -1.72 16.20 -4.91
N ARG A 140 -2.25 15.41 -3.99
CA ARG A 140 -2.63 15.91 -2.66
C ARG A 140 -1.42 16.39 -1.83
N PRO A 141 -0.34 15.61 -1.68
CA PRO A 141 0.83 16.08 -0.94
C PRO A 141 1.51 17.27 -1.60
N TRP A 142 1.70 17.27 -2.90
CA TRP A 142 2.39 18.35 -3.60
C TRP A 142 1.56 19.63 -3.77
N SER A 143 0.24 19.53 -3.80
CA SER A 143 -0.63 20.72 -3.72
C SER A 143 -0.88 21.17 -2.27
N GLN A 144 -0.28 20.50 -1.30
CA GLN A 144 -0.49 20.74 0.13
C GLN A 144 -1.97 20.74 0.55
N THR A 145 -2.83 20.06 -0.24
CA THR A 145 -4.25 19.96 0.08
C THR A 145 -4.43 19.18 1.40
N PRO A 146 -5.18 19.72 2.37
CA PRO A 146 -5.40 19.03 3.64
C PRO A 146 -5.98 17.63 3.42
N ALA A 147 -5.37 16.63 4.03
CA ALA A 147 -6.01 15.34 4.14
C ALA A 147 -7.08 15.45 5.24
N LEU A 148 -8.34 15.37 4.84
CA LEU A 148 -9.41 15.17 5.81
C LEU A 148 -9.20 13.79 6.43
N ARG A 149 -8.64 13.75 7.64
CA ARG A 149 -8.54 12.51 8.40
C ARG A 149 -9.92 12.17 8.93
N ARG A 150 -10.46 11.06 8.48
CA ARG A 150 -11.76 10.57 8.96
C ARG A 150 -11.70 10.19 10.44
N PHE A 151 -10.53 9.75 10.93
CA PHE A 151 -10.36 9.29 12.30
C PHE A 151 -9.17 9.97 12.98
N ARG A 152 -9.36 10.38 14.22
CA ARG A 152 -8.31 10.92 15.07
C ARG A 152 -7.35 9.80 15.47
N ARG A 153 -6.06 10.12 15.59
CA ARG A 153 -5.04 9.22 16.13
C ARG A 153 -4.83 9.48 17.60
N HIS A 154 -4.62 8.41 18.33
CA HIS A 154 -4.29 8.42 19.75
C HIS A 154 -2.96 7.71 19.96
N PRO A 155 -2.17 8.08 20.98
CA PRO A 155 -1.03 7.30 21.41
C PRO A 155 -1.50 5.85 21.68
N GLY A 156 -0.87 4.88 21.04
CA GLY A 156 -1.21 3.48 21.21
C GLY A 156 -0.60 2.91 22.49
N LYS A 157 -1.23 1.89 23.01
CA LYS A 157 -0.73 1.10 24.17
C LYS A 157 -0.81 -0.37 23.83
N GLY A 158 0.14 -1.17 24.38
CA GLY A 158 0.13 -2.62 24.24
C GLY A 158 0.79 -3.11 22.96
N ARG A 159 0.48 -4.35 22.64
CA ARG A 159 1.06 -5.10 21.52
C ARG A 159 -0.02 -5.68 20.63
N LEU A 160 0.34 -5.92 19.39
CA LEU A 160 -0.48 -6.60 18.41
C LEU A 160 0.32 -7.75 17.79
N ARG A 161 -0.38 -8.78 17.39
CA ARG A 161 0.16 -9.86 16.55
C ARG A 161 -0.05 -9.48 15.09
N LEU A 162 0.99 -9.61 14.29
CA LEU A 162 0.94 -9.35 12.85
C LEU A 162 1.47 -10.57 12.11
N CYS A 163 0.73 -11.02 11.11
CA CYS A 163 1.17 -12.08 10.21
C CYS A 163 1.11 -11.61 8.75
N VAL A 164 1.94 -12.22 7.92
CA VAL A 164 2.04 -11.99 6.47
C VAL A 164 2.03 -13.31 5.71
N GLY A 165 1.67 -13.24 4.43
CA GLY A 165 1.61 -14.40 3.55
C GLY A 165 0.24 -15.09 3.57
N TRP A 166 -0.24 -15.44 2.38
CA TRP A 166 -1.59 -15.96 2.14
C TRP A 166 -1.95 -17.18 2.98
N GLU A 167 -1.01 -18.08 3.20
CA GLU A 167 -1.23 -19.30 3.98
C GLU A 167 -1.46 -19.00 5.46
N ALA A 168 -0.57 -18.18 6.05
CA ALA A 168 -0.68 -17.76 7.43
C ALA A 168 -1.94 -16.91 7.66
N LEU A 169 -2.21 -15.95 6.77
CA LEU A 169 -3.41 -15.12 6.85
C LEU A 169 -4.68 -15.97 6.83
N HIS A 170 -4.76 -16.92 5.89
CA HIS A 170 -5.93 -17.79 5.77
C HIS A 170 -6.10 -18.68 7.00
N TYR A 171 -4.99 -19.23 7.51
CA TYR A 171 -4.99 -20.03 8.73
C TYR A 171 -5.52 -19.24 9.94
N PHE A 172 -4.99 -18.04 10.18
CA PHE A 172 -5.39 -17.24 11.33
C PHE A 172 -6.81 -16.68 11.21
N VAL A 173 -7.31 -16.42 10.01
CA VAL A 173 -8.70 -15.99 9.80
C VAL A 173 -9.67 -17.16 9.89
N ALA A 174 -9.32 -18.32 9.30
CA ALA A 174 -10.17 -19.51 9.29
C ALA A 174 -10.14 -20.30 10.61
N GLY A 175 -9.08 -20.12 11.44
CA GLY A 175 -8.81 -20.95 12.62
C GLY A 175 -8.40 -22.38 12.29
N ARG A 176 -8.17 -22.72 11.02
CA ARG A 176 -7.79 -24.06 10.54
C ARG A 176 -6.97 -23.98 9.25
N GLU A 177 -6.26 -25.06 8.95
CA GLU A 177 -5.56 -25.19 7.68
C GLU A 177 -6.54 -25.20 6.50
N PHE A 178 -6.08 -24.63 5.38
CA PHE A 178 -6.84 -24.64 4.14
C PHE A 178 -6.91 -26.06 3.57
N VAL A 179 -8.11 -26.56 3.37
CA VAL A 179 -8.38 -27.83 2.71
C VAL A 179 -9.14 -27.55 1.42
N GLN A 180 -8.75 -28.22 0.34
CA GLN A 180 -9.48 -28.12 -0.92
C GLN A 180 -10.91 -28.67 -0.73
N PRO A 181 -11.93 -27.97 -1.26
CA PRO A 181 -13.28 -28.52 -1.31
C PRO A 181 -13.28 -29.91 -1.98
N ASP A 182 -14.11 -30.84 -1.49
CA ASP A 182 -14.07 -32.29 -1.75
C ASP A 182 -14.10 -32.74 -3.22
N ASN A 183 -14.37 -31.87 -4.16
CA ASN A 183 -14.45 -32.19 -5.58
C ASN A 183 -13.15 -32.00 -6.39
N VAL A 184 -12.06 -31.57 -5.75
CA VAL A 184 -10.81 -31.30 -6.43
C VAL A 184 -9.67 -32.12 -5.81
N ARG A 185 -9.27 -33.19 -6.49
CA ARG A 185 -8.03 -33.90 -6.16
C ARG A 185 -6.84 -33.08 -6.63
N VAL A 186 -6.16 -32.43 -5.71
CA VAL A 186 -4.85 -31.84 -5.98
C VAL A 186 -3.79 -32.86 -5.60
N TYR A 187 -3.07 -33.33 -6.59
CA TYR A 187 -1.88 -34.14 -6.36
C TYR A 187 -0.78 -33.22 -5.80
N SER A 188 -0.19 -33.59 -4.68
CA SER A 188 1.03 -32.93 -4.22
C SER A 188 2.15 -33.15 -5.24
N ARG A 189 3.15 -32.28 -5.27
CA ARG A 189 4.30 -32.44 -6.15
C ARG A 189 5.01 -33.81 -5.95
N GLN A 190 5.04 -34.30 -4.72
CA GLN A 190 5.58 -35.60 -4.37
C GLN A 190 4.72 -36.75 -4.92
N GLU A 191 3.40 -36.64 -4.89
CA GLU A 191 2.49 -37.64 -5.49
C GLU A 191 2.59 -37.63 -7.01
N PHE A 192 2.71 -36.46 -7.62
CA PHE A 192 2.93 -36.33 -9.06
C PHE A 192 4.27 -36.94 -9.46
N ASP A 193 5.34 -36.64 -8.73
CA ASP A 193 6.67 -37.23 -8.98
C ASP A 193 6.66 -38.76 -8.74
N SER A 194 5.92 -39.25 -7.75
CA SER A 194 5.76 -40.67 -7.47
C SER A 194 4.97 -41.39 -8.57
N LEU A 195 3.91 -40.81 -9.06
CA LEU A 195 3.11 -41.32 -10.19
C LEU A 195 3.91 -41.36 -11.48
N PHE A 196 4.73 -40.34 -11.72
CA PHE A 196 5.49 -40.23 -12.98
C PHE A 196 6.78 -41.07 -12.98
N ILE A 197 7.48 -41.17 -11.84
CA ILE A 197 8.76 -41.86 -11.72
C ILE A 197 8.57 -43.35 -11.46
N PHE A 198 7.62 -43.73 -10.64
CA PHE A 198 7.48 -45.11 -10.16
C PHE A 198 6.34 -45.90 -10.81
N ARG A 199 5.50 -45.30 -11.65
CA ARG A 199 4.31 -45.94 -12.28
C ARG A 199 3.45 -46.75 -11.30
N HIS A 200 3.45 -46.41 -10.02
CA HIS A 200 2.63 -47.07 -9.02
C HIS A 200 1.20 -46.49 -9.05
N GLN A 201 0.23 -47.36 -9.27
CA GLN A 201 -1.18 -47.02 -9.06
C GLN A 201 -1.37 -46.80 -7.56
N VAL A 202 -1.62 -45.54 -7.18
CA VAL A 202 -2.03 -45.23 -5.82
C VAL A 202 -3.46 -45.72 -5.66
N ASP A 203 -3.68 -46.63 -4.73
CA ASP A 203 -5.00 -47.14 -4.40
C ASP A 203 -5.87 -45.95 -3.85
N PRO A 204 -6.93 -45.60 -4.57
CA PRO A 204 -7.75 -44.43 -4.17
C PRO A 204 -8.56 -44.65 -2.86
N SER A 205 -8.56 -45.88 -2.31
CA SER A 205 -9.29 -46.24 -1.11
C SER A 205 -8.47 -46.13 0.19
N GLN A 206 -7.14 -45.93 0.11
CA GLN A 206 -6.33 -45.67 1.28
C GLN A 206 -6.12 -44.15 1.46
N PRO A 207 -6.62 -43.55 2.55
CA PRO A 207 -6.21 -42.21 2.91
C PRO A 207 -4.73 -42.26 3.25
N LEU A 208 -3.87 -41.77 2.35
CA LEU A 208 -2.49 -41.48 2.67
C LEU A 208 -2.48 -40.47 3.80
N ALA A 209 -2.34 -40.98 5.02
CA ALA A 209 -2.04 -40.17 6.18
C ALA A 209 -0.60 -39.64 6.01
N VAL A 210 -0.41 -38.71 5.10
CA VAL A 210 0.72 -37.81 5.11
C VAL A 210 0.54 -37.05 6.42
N ALA A 211 1.37 -37.37 7.41
CA ALA A 211 1.50 -36.52 8.57
C ALA A 211 1.84 -35.11 8.03
N SER A 212 0.82 -34.29 7.92
CA SER A 212 0.95 -32.89 7.58
C SER A 212 1.97 -32.35 8.58
N ALA A 213 3.18 -32.03 8.11
CA ALA A 213 4.07 -31.26 8.94
C ALA A 213 3.23 -30.05 9.37
N ARG A 214 2.87 -29.99 10.66
CA ARG A 214 2.09 -28.87 11.20
C ARG A 214 2.88 -27.62 10.87
N LEU A 215 2.46 -26.92 9.85
CA LEU A 215 3.04 -25.64 9.47
C LEU A 215 2.75 -24.73 10.65
N ALA A 216 3.77 -24.53 11.50
CA ALA A 216 3.67 -23.59 12.60
C ALA A 216 3.67 -22.19 12.02
N PHE A 217 2.48 -21.69 11.63
CA PHE A 217 2.33 -20.32 11.22
C PHE A 217 2.66 -19.41 12.39
N ALA A 218 3.60 -18.48 12.18
CA ALA A 218 4.00 -17.53 13.20
C ALA A 218 3.34 -16.17 12.92
N ALA A 219 2.97 -15.50 13.99
CA ALA A 219 2.61 -14.09 13.97
C ALA A 219 3.63 -13.33 14.83
N ASP A 220 4.20 -12.27 14.26
CA ASP A 220 5.17 -11.45 14.97
C ASP A 220 4.47 -10.51 15.94
N THR A 221 5.09 -10.27 17.10
CA THR A 221 4.59 -9.31 18.08
C THR A 221 5.13 -7.92 17.76
N TRP A 222 4.22 -6.95 17.63
CA TRP A 222 4.52 -5.55 17.36
C TRP A 222 3.97 -4.66 18.47
N ARG A 223 4.74 -3.63 18.84
CA ARG A 223 4.31 -2.59 19.78
C ARG A 223 3.48 -1.54 19.05
N VAL A 224 2.38 -1.11 19.63
CA VAL A 224 1.53 -0.04 19.08
C VAL A 224 2.12 1.31 19.45
N ALA A 225 2.62 2.06 18.48
CA ALA A 225 3.11 3.42 18.67
C ALA A 225 1.96 4.44 18.65
N ASN A 226 1.03 4.31 17.72
CA ASN A 226 -0.24 5.03 17.71
C ASN A 226 -1.33 4.24 16.98
N GLU A 227 -2.57 4.59 17.25
CA GLU A 227 -3.74 3.92 16.72
C GLU A 227 -4.86 4.89 16.34
N SER A 228 -5.73 4.43 15.45
CA SER A 228 -7.00 5.06 15.10
C SER A 228 -7.98 3.96 14.65
N ALA A 229 -9.26 4.29 14.49
CA ALA A 229 -10.24 3.33 13.98
C ALA A 229 -9.90 2.79 12.57
N ALA A 230 -9.02 3.46 11.81
CA ALA A 230 -8.62 3.04 10.47
C ALA A 230 -7.26 2.34 10.41
N GLY A 231 -6.53 2.20 11.51
CA GLY A 231 -5.24 1.51 11.48
C GLY A 231 -4.23 1.95 12.55
N TYR A 232 -3.02 1.45 12.38
CA TYR A 232 -1.97 1.49 13.39
C TYR A 232 -0.65 2.01 12.82
N ARG A 233 0.15 2.63 13.70
CA ARG A 233 1.60 2.72 13.55
C ARG A 233 2.21 1.72 14.53
N LEU A 234 2.93 0.75 13.97
CA LEU A 234 3.52 -0.36 14.72
C LEU A 234 5.04 -0.28 14.69
N ARG A 235 5.68 -0.74 15.76
CA ARG A 235 7.15 -0.86 15.86
C ARG A 235 7.52 -2.28 16.30
N ARG A 236 8.55 -2.84 15.66
CA ARG A 236 9.18 -4.11 16.03
C ARG A 236 10.68 -3.90 16.15
N ASP A 237 11.21 -4.22 17.33
CA ASP A 237 12.64 -3.99 17.63
C ASP A 237 13.50 -5.23 17.31
N GLY A 238 12.90 -6.41 17.19
CA GLY A 238 13.58 -7.66 16.92
C GLY A 238 13.44 -8.17 15.48
N ALA A 239 14.12 -9.26 15.18
CA ALA A 239 13.95 -10.01 13.94
C ALA A 239 12.52 -10.55 13.82
N GLY A 240 12.07 -10.84 12.61
CA GLY A 240 10.74 -11.38 12.32
C GLY A 240 10.49 -11.47 10.83
N GLN A 241 9.25 -11.72 10.47
CA GLN A 241 8.84 -11.87 9.07
C GLN A 241 9.13 -10.59 8.26
N ARG A 242 9.49 -10.79 7.00
CA ARG A 242 9.72 -9.68 6.07
C ARG A 242 8.40 -9.01 5.75
N LEU A 243 8.31 -7.72 6.02
CA LEU A 243 7.18 -6.88 5.68
C LEU A 243 7.54 -5.96 4.51
N GLN A 244 6.64 -5.85 3.54
CA GLN A 244 6.80 -5.01 2.37
C GLN A 244 5.70 -3.94 2.29
N GLN A 245 6.03 -2.81 1.69
CA GLN A 245 5.04 -1.78 1.39
C GLN A 245 3.99 -2.34 0.40
N GLY A 246 2.72 -2.03 0.66
CA GLY A 246 1.59 -2.51 -0.14
C GLY A 246 1.13 -3.93 0.15
N GLN A 247 1.78 -4.67 1.03
CA GLN A 247 1.47 -6.07 1.34
C GLN A 247 0.21 -6.22 2.19
N LEU A 248 -0.56 -7.28 1.93
CA LEU A 248 -1.66 -7.71 2.79
C LEU A 248 -1.12 -8.25 4.11
N VAL A 249 -1.71 -7.84 5.21
CA VAL A 249 -1.34 -8.27 6.55
C VAL A 249 -2.56 -8.66 7.36
N GLY A 250 -2.37 -9.59 8.30
CA GLY A 250 -3.33 -9.89 9.34
C GLY A 250 -2.89 -9.25 10.65
N VAL A 251 -3.82 -8.62 11.36
CA VAL A 251 -3.54 -7.95 12.63
C VAL A 251 -4.57 -8.38 13.66
N ALA A 252 -4.11 -8.76 14.85
CA ALA A 252 -4.96 -9.11 15.98
C ALA A 252 -4.40 -8.53 17.29
N GLY A 253 -5.25 -8.26 18.26
CA GLY A 253 -4.82 -7.96 19.62
C GLY A 253 -3.98 -9.11 20.19
N GLU A 254 -3.16 -8.85 21.21
CA GLU A 254 -2.27 -9.85 21.78
C GLU A 254 -3.02 -11.12 22.23
N GLU A 255 -4.21 -10.94 22.79
CA GLU A 255 -5.07 -12.04 23.27
C GLU A 255 -6.29 -12.31 22.36
N ALA A 256 -6.45 -11.55 21.26
CA ALA A 256 -7.60 -11.71 20.39
C ALA A 256 -7.44 -12.95 19.49
N GLU A 257 -8.47 -13.76 19.37
CA GLU A 257 -8.47 -14.90 18.46
C GLU A 257 -8.69 -14.49 16.99
N GLN A 258 -9.44 -13.42 16.78
CA GLN A 258 -9.80 -12.96 15.44
C GLN A 258 -8.79 -11.98 14.85
N PHE A 259 -8.38 -12.24 13.62
CA PHE A 259 -7.52 -11.37 12.85
C PHE A 259 -8.33 -10.49 11.91
N MET A 260 -8.00 -9.21 11.91
CA MET A 260 -8.46 -8.24 10.89
C MET A 260 -7.45 -8.20 9.76
N LEU A 261 -7.92 -7.96 8.54
CA LEU A 261 -7.03 -7.71 7.42
C LEU A 261 -6.66 -6.22 7.33
N GLY A 262 -5.47 -5.96 6.88
CA GLY A 262 -4.95 -4.62 6.63
C GLY A 262 -3.92 -4.60 5.52
N GLN A 263 -3.48 -3.40 5.16
CA GLN A 263 -2.40 -3.17 4.21
C GLN A 263 -1.25 -2.42 4.87
N ALA A 264 -0.03 -2.85 4.65
CA ALA A 264 1.17 -2.12 5.03
C ALA A 264 1.37 -0.95 4.06
N ASN A 265 0.94 0.24 4.44
CA ASN A 265 1.02 1.43 3.56
C ASN A 265 2.45 1.93 3.39
N TRP A 266 3.24 1.83 4.43
CA TRP A 266 4.65 2.19 4.43
C TRP A 266 5.40 1.36 5.48
N VAL A 267 6.68 1.13 5.20
CA VAL A 267 7.60 0.40 6.06
C VAL A 267 8.92 1.15 6.09
N MET A 268 9.49 1.35 7.26
CA MET A 268 10.69 2.14 7.45
C MET A 268 11.55 1.51 8.56
N GLN A 269 12.85 1.53 8.38
CA GLN A 269 13.79 1.20 9.44
C GLN A 269 14.19 2.49 10.17
N GLU A 270 13.83 2.60 11.44
CA GLU A 270 14.32 3.69 12.30
C GLU A 270 15.75 3.37 12.76
N ARG A 271 16.62 4.37 12.73
CA ARG A 271 17.95 4.29 13.35
C ARG A 271 17.87 5.00 14.69
N ASP A 272 18.01 4.26 15.77
CA ASP A 272 18.16 4.81 17.12
C ASP A 272 19.65 4.83 17.46
N GLY A 273 20.33 5.95 17.18
CA GLY A 273 21.76 6.10 17.49
C GLY A 273 22.66 5.08 16.78
N ALA A 274 23.57 4.45 17.54
CA ALA A 274 24.54 3.47 17.03
C ALA A 274 24.00 2.03 16.94
N GLU A 275 22.81 1.76 17.49
CA GLU A 275 22.20 0.43 17.46
C GLU A 275 21.30 0.27 16.22
N ALA A 276 21.20 -0.96 15.72
CA ALA A 276 20.32 -1.30 14.61
C ALA A 276 18.88 -0.97 14.99
N GLY A 277 18.34 0.08 14.40
CA GLY A 277 16.99 0.57 14.71
C GLY A 277 15.91 -0.43 14.35
N GLY A 278 14.78 -0.33 15.04
CA GLY A 278 13.61 -1.17 14.84
C GLY A 278 12.91 -0.94 13.50
N LEU A 279 12.10 -1.89 13.08
CA LEU A 279 11.22 -1.75 11.93
C LEU A 279 9.93 -1.05 12.36
N VAL A 280 9.55 0.00 11.64
CA VAL A 280 8.30 0.74 11.88
C VAL A 280 7.43 0.65 10.64
N ALA A 281 6.14 0.41 10.85
CA ALA A 281 5.18 0.28 9.76
C ALA A 281 3.88 1.02 10.06
N GLY A 282 3.28 1.57 9.01
CA GLY A 282 1.93 2.11 9.04
C GLY A 282 0.98 1.12 8.37
N ILE A 283 0.02 0.63 9.16
CA ILE A 283 -1.00 -0.31 8.70
C ILE A 283 -2.34 0.39 8.61
N SER A 284 -3.03 0.26 7.47
CA SER A 284 -4.45 0.61 7.36
C SER A 284 -5.28 -0.67 7.40
N LEU A 285 -6.32 -0.66 8.23
CA LEU A 285 -7.26 -1.78 8.30
C LEU A 285 -8.22 -1.76 7.10
N LEU A 286 -8.53 -2.94 6.60
CA LEU A 286 -9.64 -3.15 5.69
C LEU A 286 -10.91 -3.31 6.53
N ALA A 287 -11.95 -2.57 6.16
CA ALA A 287 -13.17 -2.59 6.96
C ALA A 287 -13.93 -3.92 6.77
N GLY A 288 -14.51 -4.39 7.85
CA GLY A 288 -15.22 -5.65 7.93
C GLY A 288 -14.41 -6.78 8.55
N LEU A 289 -15.09 -7.68 9.23
CA LEU A 289 -14.46 -8.88 9.78
C LEU A 289 -14.25 -9.88 8.63
N PRO A 290 -13.02 -10.27 8.31
CA PRO A 290 -12.74 -11.15 7.18
C PRO A 290 -13.28 -12.56 7.42
N GLN A 291 -13.82 -13.15 6.37
CA GLN A 291 -14.16 -14.57 6.31
C GLN A 291 -13.25 -15.24 5.31
N ALA A 292 -12.59 -16.31 5.73
CA ALA A 292 -11.73 -17.11 4.86
C ALA A 292 -12.60 -17.93 3.90
N VAL A 293 -12.35 -17.78 2.61
CA VAL A 293 -13.07 -18.48 1.54
C VAL A 293 -12.10 -19.08 0.53
N ALA A 294 -12.58 -20.00 -0.26
CA ALA A 294 -11.85 -20.56 -1.39
C ALA A 294 -12.46 -20.04 -2.69
N VAL A 295 -11.63 -19.68 -3.66
CA VAL A 295 -12.10 -19.20 -4.97
C VAL A 295 -11.42 -19.92 -6.11
N ARG A 296 -12.14 -20.13 -7.23
CA ARG A 296 -11.56 -20.55 -8.50
C ARG A 296 -12.18 -19.79 -9.67
N HIS A 297 -11.49 -19.75 -10.77
CA HIS A 297 -12.04 -19.16 -11.98
C HIS A 297 -13.22 -19.97 -12.51
N HIS A 298 -14.23 -19.28 -13.04
CA HIS A 298 -15.37 -19.89 -13.71
C HIS A 298 -15.45 -19.37 -15.14
N GLY A 299 -15.66 -20.30 -16.10
CA GLY A 299 -15.83 -19.96 -17.53
C GLY A 299 -15.39 -21.10 -18.44
N ALA A 300 -15.65 -20.93 -19.74
CA ALA A 300 -15.38 -21.96 -20.76
C ALA A 300 -13.88 -22.29 -20.92
N ASP A 301 -13.01 -21.34 -20.58
CA ASP A 301 -11.56 -21.49 -20.69
C ASP A 301 -10.91 -22.12 -19.44
N HIS A 302 -11.70 -22.43 -18.41
CA HIS A 302 -11.19 -22.94 -17.13
C HIS A 302 -11.74 -24.34 -16.85
N SER A 303 -10.85 -25.23 -16.40
CA SER A 303 -11.25 -26.59 -16.07
C SER A 303 -12.00 -26.65 -14.75
N PRO A 304 -13.12 -27.40 -14.65
CA PRO A 304 -13.75 -27.66 -13.36
C PRO A 304 -12.85 -28.36 -12.34
N SER A 305 -11.72 -28.90 -12.80
CA SER A 305 -10.68 -29.52 -11.95
C SER A 305 -9.59 -28.57 -11.48
N GLU A 306 -9.66 -27.27 -11.81
CA GLU A 306 -8.72 -26.30 -11.26
C GLU A 306 -8.84 -26.21 -9.74
N PRO A 307 -7.70 -26.17 -9.02
CA PRO A 307 -7.73 -26.05 -7.57
C PRO A 307 -8.26 -24.69 -7.15
N TYR A 308 -8.98 -24.69 -6.04
CA TYR A 308 -9.34 -23.45 -5.37
C TYR A 308 -8.10 -22.79 -4.77
N VAL A 309 -8.08 -21.47 -4.78
CA VAL A 309 -7.08 -20.67 -4.08
C VAL A 309 -7.70 -19.97 -2.88
N ARG A 310 -6.85 -19.64 -1.93
CA ARG A 310 -7.23 -18.90 -0.73
C ARG A 310 -7.67 -17.50 -1.07
N ALA A 311 -8.78 -17.06 -0.49
CA ALA A 311 -9.30 -15.71 -0.62
C ALA A 311 -10.00 -15.28 0.67
N PHE A 312 -10.43 -14.02 0.74
CA PHE A 312 -11.21 -13.54 1.86
C PHE A 312 -12.41 -12.75 1.37
N LEU A 313 -13.53 -12.98 2.04
CA LEU A 313 -14.73 -12.17 1.89
C LEU A 313 -14.78 -11.14 3.02
N LEU A 314 -14.89 -9.87 2.67
CA LEU A 314 -15.18 -8.79 3.60
C LEU A 314 -16.66 -8.44 3.48
N PRO A 315 -17.45 -8.58 4.57
CA PRO A 315 -18.85 -8.22 4.58
C PRO A 315 -19.06 -6.71 4.43
N PRO A 316 -20.25 -6.26 4.05
CA PRO A 316 -20.53 -4.84 3.95
C PRO A 316 -20.44 -4.15 5.31
N VAL A 317 -19.98 -2.91 5.31
CA VAL A 317 -19.92 -2.06 6.51
C VAL A 317 -20.69 -0.77 6.23
N PRO A 318 -22.02 -0.76 6.48
CA PRO A 318 -22.89 0.37 6.13
C PRO A 318 -22.47 1.69 6.75
N SER A 319 -21.99 1.68 7.99
CA SER A 319 -21.49 2.89 8.69
C SER A 319 -20.29 3.57 8.02
N LEU A 320 -19.61 2.84 7.13
CA LEU A 320 -18.49 3.34 6.33
C LEU A 320 -18.84 3.49 4.85
N GLU A 321 -20.09 3.24 4.48
CA GLU A 321 -20.58 3.23 3.09
C GLU A 321 -19.77 2.25 2.21
N GLN A 322 -19.32 1.14 2.79
CA GLN A 322 -18.58 0.11 2.08
C GLN A 322 -19.43 -1.11 1.84
N GLY A 323 -19.53 -1.49 0.56
CA GLY A 323 -20.15 -2.74 0.13
C GLY A 323 -19.32 -3.97 0.47
N ALA A 324 -19.89 -5.14 0.28
CA ALA A 324 -19.14 -6.40 0.33
C ALA A 324 -18.02 -6.40 -0.70
N SER A 325 -16.88 -7.03 -0.38
CA SER A 325 -15.76 -7.12 -1.30
C SER A 325 -14.95 -8.40 -1.09
N LEU A 326 -14.29 -8.86 -2.16
CA LEU A 326 -13.36 -9.98 -2.13
C LEU A 326 -11.93 -9.48 -2.10
N ILE A 327 -11.10 -10.16 -1.32
CA ILE A 327 -9.65 -10.03 -1.37
C ILE A 327 -9.12 -11.25 -2.10
N LEU A 328 -8.51 -11.02 -3.25
CA LEU A 328 -8.02 -12.03 -4.17
C LEU A 328 -6.49 -11.91 -4.32
N PRO A 329 -5.77 -12.99 -4.69
CA PRO A 329 -4.37 -12.88 -5.08
C PRO A 329 -4.17 -11.91 -6.25
N LEU A 330 -2.95 -11.39 -6.38
CA LEU A 330 -2.60 -10.47 -7.45
C LEU A 330 -2.82 -11.11 -8.85
N GLY A 331 -3.42 -10.33 -9.78
CA GLY A 331 -3.69 -10.77 -11.15
C GLY A 331 -5.01 -11.53 -11.34
N TRP A 332 -5.81 -11.66 -10.29
CA TRP A 332 -7.12 -12.32 -10.37
C TRP A 332 -8.21 -11.41 -10.90
N TYR A 333 -8.07 -10.11 -10.71
CA TYR A 333 -9.06 -9.17 -11.22
C TYR A 333 -9.09 -9.13 -12.76
N GLY A 334 -10.28 -9.23 -13.28
CA GLY A 334 -10.62 -8.93 -14.66
C GLY A 334 -12.06 -8.42 -14.68
N ALA A 335 -12.31 -7.31 -15.35
CA ALA A 335 -13.65 -6.73 -15.41
C ALA A 335 -14.65 -7.76 -15.96
N ARG A 336 -15.76 -7.97 -15.24
CA ARG A 336 -16.81 -8.97 -15.54
C ARG A 336 -16.34 -10.43 -15.53
N ARG A 337 -15.16 -10.72 -14.98
CA ARG A 337 -14.70 -12.09 -14.78
C ARG A 337 -15.60 -12.78 -13.77
N GLN A 338 -15.98 -14.02 -14.08
CA GLN A 338 -16.75 -14.87 -13.15
C GLN A 338 -15.79 -15.72 -12.33
N VAL A 339 -16.09 -15.81 -11.04
CA VAL A 339 -15.38 -16.66 -10.09
C VAL A 339 -16.38 -17.40 -9.22
N GLU A 340 -16.02 -18.62 -8.89
CA GLU A 340 -16.76 -19.45 -7.95
C GLU A 340 -16.16 -19.26 -6.56
N ILE A 341 -17.02 -18.97 -5.58
CA ILE A 341 -16.64 -18.84 -4.18
C ILE A 341 -17.18 -20.05 -3.43
N HIS A 342 -16.34 -20.68 -2.64
CA HIS A 342 -16.71 -21.76 -1.75
C HIS A 342 -16.43 -21.39 -0.28
N SER A 343 -17.46 -21.53 0.56
CA SER A 343 -17.38 -21.42 2.02
C SER A 343 -18.30 -22.46 2.64
N ASP A 344 -19.46 -22.06 3.19
CA ASP A 344 -20.53 -22.97 3.65
C ASP A 344 -21.41 -23.47 2.48
N GLY A 345 -21.19 -22.95 1.31
CA GLY A 345 -21.84 -23.30 0.04
C GLY A 345 -21.02 -22.75 -1.11
N THR A 346 -21.46 -23.03 -2.32
CA THR A 346 -20.80 -22.57 -3.54
C THR A 346 -21.66 -21.54 -4.26
N TRP A 347 -21.08 -20.38 -4.56
CA TRP A 347 -21.76 -19.28 -5.24
C TRP A 347 -20.96 -18.84 -6.45
N LEU A 348 -21.66 -18.42 -7.49
CA LEU A 348 -21.05 -17.80 -8.66
C LEU A 348 -21.19 -16.29 -8.54
N VAL A 349 -20.08 -15.58 -8.68
CA VAL A 349 -20.06 -14.11 -8.66
C VAL A 349 -19.31 -13.54 -9.86
N GLN A 350 -19.71 -12.34 -10.25
CA GLN A 350 -19.03 -11.55 -11.28
C GLN A 350 -18.22 -10.44 -10.60
N LEU A 351 -16.94 -10.32 -10.95
CA LEU A 351 -16.08 -9.25 -10.46
C LEU A 351 -16.42 -7.94 -11.19
N GLU A 352 -16.63 -6.86 -10.43
CA GLU A 352 -17.06 -5.56 -10.98
C GLU A 352 -15.88 -4.56 -11.03
N GLU A 353 -15.48 -4.01 -9.91
CA GLU A 353 -14.50 -2.95 -9.82
C GLU A 353 -13.31 -3.33 -8.94
N LEU A 354 -12.13 -2.92 -9.37
CA LEU A 354 -10.93 -2.96 -8.52
C LEU A 354 -10.97 -1.80 -7.53
N LEU A 355 -11.32 -2.09 -6.29
CA LEU A 355 -11.43 -1.10 -5.22
C LEU A 355 -10.06 -0.69 -4.65
N GLN A 356 -9.13 -1.65 -4.59
CA GLN A 356 -7.79 -1.44 -4.03
C GLN A 356 -6.82 -2.49 -4.56
N GLY A 357 -5.61 -2.06 -4.95
CA GLY A 357 -4.51 -2.95 -5.30
C GLY A 357 -3.40 -2.87 -4.25
N GLY A 358 -2.83 -4.01 -3.91
CA GLY A 358 -1.66 -4.15 -3.05
C GLY A 358 -0.44 -4.70 -3.79
N ALA A 359 0.60 -5.07 -3.05
CA ALA A 359 1.78 -5.71 -3.60
C ALA A 359 1.54 -7.20 -3.91
N ASP A 360 0.62 -7.83 -3.21
CA ASP A 360 0.32 -9.25 -3.28
C ASP A 360 -1.19 -9.58 -3.31
N PHE A 361 -2.06 -8.56 -3.35
CA PHE A 361 -3.51 -8.74 -3.35
C PHE A 361 -4.25 -7.71 -4.20
N GLU A 362 -5.48 -8.05 -4.50
CA GLU A 362 -6.49 -7.19 -5.13
C GLU A 362 -7.78 -7.25 -4.32
N ARG A 363 -8.33 -6.07 -3.97
CA ARG A 363 -9.67 -5.95 -3.37
C ARG A 363 -10.66 -5.54 -4.44
N VAL A 364 -11.69 -6.31 -4.62
CA VAL A 364 -12.66 -6.12 -5.71
C VAL A 364 -14.09 -6.11 -5.20
N SER A 365 -14.95 -5.33 -5.81
CA SER A 365 -16.40 -5.44 -5.65
C SER A 365 -16.93 -6.54 -6.57
N PHE A 366 -18.07 -7.11 -6.23
CA PHE A 366 -18.68 -8.19 -6.98
C PHE A 366 -20.21 -8.15 -6.91
N SER A 367 -20.86 -8.78 -7.87
CA SER A 367 -22.29 -9.08 -7.86
C SER A 367 -22.51 -10.60 -7.92
N VAL A 368 -23.56 -11.06 -7.25
CA VAL A 368 -23.91 -12.49 -7.30
C VAL A 368 -24.61 -12.77 -8.63
N CYS A 369 -24.12 -13.79 -9.35
CA CYS A 369 -24.80 -14.28 -10.55
C CYS A 369 -26.01 -15.10 -10.12
N GLY A 370 -27.20 -14.69 -10.58
CA GLY A 370 -28.47 -15.35 -10.29
C GLY A 370 -28.64 -16.66 -11.07
#